data_2c6bde68a2c8351a1348f04b6a20f851
#
_entry.id   2c6bde68a2c8351a1348f04b6a20f851
#
_cell.length_a   1.000
_cell.length_b   1.000
_cell.length_c   1.000
_cell.angle_alpha   90.00
_cell.angle_beta   90.00
_cell.angle_gamma   90.00
#
_symmetry.space_group_name_H-M   'P 1'
#
loop_
_entity.id
_entity.type
_entity.pdbx_description
1 polymer ?
#
loop_
_entity_poly.entity_id
_entity_poly.type
_entity_poly.pdbx_seq_one_letter_code
_entity_poly.pdbx_strand_id
1 'polypeptide(L)'
;MIVCLEGEFFFGNAEDFETALDKEDKQYSLLTVFREGFFFEVLVEGALRCSLEFMEVEKFEEIRSAFDGHTIHKKSDYRNFEVLRDIRRNCTIYDTTPTPLAGTFPPLWLIQNRLWEPLMAISLAYFVSYSVSLAIFVLTYLLSAFYFNRGQIHVMRSYAQFQEKQMWIVVAARTIQEAQMLCRKLDPYCKFAFSHVPPPEPMPDPEDMLTNENT
;
A
#
# COMPACT_ATOMS: atom_id res chain seq x y z
N MET A 1 4.61 1.22 -15.61
CA MET A 1 3.89 0.78 -16.84
C MET A 1 3.14 -0.50 -16.52
N ILE A 2 1.88 -0.63 -16.94
CA ILE A 2 1.10 -1.86 -16.77
C ILE A 2 1.50 -2.82 -17.89
N VAL A 3 1.77 -4.07 -17.54
CA VAL A 3 2.29 -5.10 -18.47
C VAL A 3 1.31 -6.25 -18.62
N CYS A 4 0.69 -6.69 -17.51
CA CYS A 4 -0.26 -7.79 -17.51
C CYS A 4 -1.54 -7.44 -16.77
N LEU A 5 -2.63 -8.04 -17.23
CA LEU A 5 -3.94 -8.05 -16.58
C LEU A 5 -4.27 -9.50 -16.23
N GLU A 6 -4.55 -9.77 -14.96
CA GLU A 6 -4.86 -11.12 -14.42
C GLU A 6 -3.81 -12.20 -14.81
N GLY A 7 -2.56 -11.80 -14.97
CA GLY A 7 -1.45 -12.69 -15.33
C GLY A 7 -1.21 -12.87 -16.85
N GLU A 8 -2.05 -12.29 -17.69
CA GLU A 8 -1.88 -12.33 -19.14
C GLU A 8 -1.34 -10.99 -19.63
N PHE A 9 -0.40 -11.05 -20.60
CA PHE A 9 0.09 -9.84 -21.24
C PHE A 9 -1.06 -9.13 -21.96
N PHE A 10 -1.19 -7.85 -21.68
CA PHE A 10 -2.21 -7.02 -22.31
C PHE A 10 -1.65 -6.33 -23.56
N PHE A 11 -2.31 -6.58 -24.69
CA PHE A 11 -2.06 -5.93 -25.96
C PHE A 11 -3.37 -5.33 -26.45
N GLY A 12 -3.46 -4.03 -26.51
CA GLY A 12 -4.66 -3.37 -26.96
C GLY A 12 -4.61 -1.86 -26.79
N ASN A 13 -5.68 -1.21 -27.19
CA ASN A 13 -5.88 0.21 -26.96
C ASN A 13 -6.56 0.46 -25.59
N ALA A 14 -6.82 1.74 -25.23
CA ALA A 14 -7.46 2.10 -23.96
C ALA A 14 -8.87 1.51 -23.83
N GLU A 15 -9.62 1.47 -24.93
CA GLU A 15 -11.01 0.94 -24.94
C GLU A 15 -11.00 -0.57 -24.70
N ASP A 16 -10.03 -1.28 -25.28
CA ASP A 16 -9.86 -2.72 -25.04
C ASP A 16 -9.49 -3.01 -23.58
N PHE A 17 -8.65 -2.15 -23.00
CA PHE A 17 -8.24 -2.27 -21.59
C PHE A 17 -9.41 -2.01 -20.63
N GLU A 18 -10.16 -0.93 -20.84
CA GLU A 18 -11.37 -0.63 -20.06
C GLU A 18 -12.41 -1.75 -20.20
N THR A 19 -12.61 -2.25 -21.44
CA THR A 19 -13.53 -3.36 -21.70
C THR A 19 -13.08 -4.65 -21.01
N ALA A 20 -11.78 -4.90 -20.93
CA ALA A 20 -11.23 -6.07 -20.24
C ALA A 20 -11.39 -5.95 -18.72
N LEU A 21 -11.26 -4.74 -18.17
CA LEU A 21 -11.52 -4.47 -16.76
C LEU A 21 -13.00 -4.62 -16.40
N ASP A 22 -13.91 -4.11 -17.25
CA ASP A 22 -15.36 -4.14 -17.02
C ASP A 22 -15.97 -5.54 -17.22
N LYS A 23 -15.37 -6.39 -18.08
CA LYS A 23 -15.84 -7.76 -18.31
C LYS A 23 -15.73 -8.66 -17.08
N GLU A 24 -14.84 -8.34 -16.17
CA GLU A 24 -14.74 -9.06 -14.92
C GLU A 24 -15.66 -8.41 -13.88
N ASP A 25 -16.78 -9.05 -13.61
CA ASP A 25 -17.76 -8.74 -12.54
C ASP A 25 -17.11 -8.93 -11.12
N LYS A 26 -15.83 -8.59 -11.02
CA LYS A 26 -15.00 -8.80 -9.84
C LYS A 26 -14.65 -7.45 -9.20
N GLN A 27 -14.78 -7.44 -7.90
CA GLN A 27 -14.52 -6.28 -7.05
C GLN A 27 -13.10 -5.69 -7.22
N TYR A 28 -12.12 -6.51 -7.66
CA TYR A 28 -10.72 -6.12 -7.84
C TYR A 28 -10.11 -6.80 -9.07
N SER A 29 -9.22 -6.12 -9.78
CA SER A 29 -8.40 -6.68 -10.86
C SER A 29 -6.92 -6.70 -10.46
N LEU A 30 -6.22 -7.79 -10.78
CA LEU A 30 -4.79 -7.94 -10.51
C LEU A 30 -4.00 -7.43 -11.73
N LEU A 31 -3.22 -6.39 -11.51
CA LEU A 31 -2.34 -5.82 -12.53
C LEU A 31 -0.89 -6.09 -12.18
N THR A 32 -0.09 -6.48 -13.17
CA THR A 32 1.37 -6.50 -13.02
C THR A 32 1.95 -5.23 -13.63
N VAL A 33 2.69 -4.51 -12.83
CA VAL A 33 3.33 -3.24 -13.19
C VAL A 33 4.83 -3.45 -13.29
N PHE A 34 5.43 -2.92 -14.36
CA PHE A 34 6.88 -2.83 -14.53
C PHE A 34 7.36 -1.42 -14.22
N ARG A 35 8.30 -1.30 -13.30
CA ARG A 35 8.91 -0.03 -12.91
C ARG A 35 10.36 -0.24 -12.50
N GLU A 36 11.26 0.56 -13.04
CA GLU A 36 12.69 0.57 -12.65
C GLU A 36 13.37 -0.81 -12.73
N GLY A 37 12.99 -1.63 -13.73
CA GLY A 37 13.54 -2.97 -13.91
C GLY A 37 12.86 -4.08 -13.11
N PHE A 38 11.84 -3.78 -12.32
CA PHE A 38 11.16 -4.75 -11.46
C PHE A 38 9.68 -4.89 -11.79
N PHE A 39 9.18 -6.12 -11.64
CA PHE A 39 7.74 -6.42 -11.71
C PHE A 39 7.17 -6.48 -10.30
N PHE A 40 5.98 -5.92 -10.16
CA PHE A 40 5.20 -6.03 -8.92
C PHE A 40 3.70 -5.98 -9.23
N GLU A 41 2.92 -6.59 -8.36
CA GLU A 41 1.47 -6.67 -8.50
C GLU A 41 0.80 -5.51 -7.78
N VAL A 42 -0.35 -5.09 -8.35
CA VAL A 42 -1.27 -4.12 -7.75
C VAL A 42 -2.69 -4.65 -7.91
N LEU A 43 -3.47 -4.65 -6.83
CA LEU A 43 -4.90 -4.90 -6.90
C LEU A 43 -5.63 -3.57 -7.07
N VAL A 44 -6.43 -3.46 -8.11
CA VAL A 44 -7.16 -2.25 -8.45
C VAL A 44 -8.65 -2.49 -8.36
N GLU A 45 -9.37 -1.53 -7.79
CA GLU A 45 -10.82 -1.51 -7.70
C GLU A 45 -11.38 -0.48 -8.68
N GLY A 46 -12.28 -0.91 -9.57
CA GLY A 46 -12.97 -0.03 -10.51
C GLY A 46 -12.11 0.48 -11.67
N ALA A 47 -12.56 1.56 -12.30
CA ALA A 47 -11.94 2.13 -13.50
C ALA A 47 -10.58 2.79 -13.19
N LEU A 48 -9.57 2.40 -13.95
CA LEU A 48 -8.25 2.99 -13.94
C LEU A 48 -8.16 4.16 -14.92
N ARG A 49 -7.67 5.31 -14.44
CA ARG A 49 -7.29 6.40 -15.34
C ARG A 49 -5.83 6.21 -15.74
N CYS A 50 -5.60 5.63 -16.93
CA CYS A 50 -4.28 5.45 -17.51
C CYS A 50 -4.15 6.28 -18.79
N SER A 51 -2.94 6.74 -19.07
CA SER A 51 -2.55 7.19 -20.41
C SER A 51 -1.83 6.04 -21.13
N LEU A 52 -2.10 5.90 -22.41
CA LEU A 52 -1.38 4.95 -23.25
C LEU A 52 -0.13 5.60 -23.80
N GLU A 53 0.97 4.86 -23.76
CA GLU A 53 2.22 5.22 -24.42
C GLU A 53 2.54 4.16 -25.45
N PHE A 54 2.97 4.60 -26.66
CA PHE A 54 3.50 3.68 -27.65
C PHE A 54 4.85 3.14 -27.17
N MET A 55 5.01 1.84 -27.24
CA MET A 55 6.25 1.17 -26.90
C MET A 55 6.91 0.63 -28.17
N GLU A 56 8.22 0.79 -28.26
CA GLU A 56 9.02 0.16 -29.29
C GLU A 56 9.03 -1.36 -29.09
N VAL A 57 8.99 -2.10 -30.22
CA VAL A 57 8.90 -3.57 -30.21
C VAL A 57 10.08 -4.20 -29.48
N GLU A 58 11.27 -3.63 -29.64
CA GLU A 58 12.50 -4.11 -28.99
C GLU A 58 12.39 -4.03 -27.45
N LYS A 59 11.91 -2.91 -26.93
CA LYS A 59 11.69 -2.71 -25.48
C LYS A 59 10.60 -3.64 -24.93
N PHE A 60 9.60 -3.91 -25.76
CA PHE A 60 8.55 -4.86 -25.40
C PHE A 60 9.08 -6.28 -25.26
N GLU A 61 9.90 -6.75 -26.22
CA GLU A 61 10.50 -8.08 -26.17
C GLU A 61 11.49 -8.23 -25.01
N GLU A 62 12.22 -7.17 -24.66
CA GLU A 62 13.06 -7.12 -23.47
C GLU A 62 12.24 -7.34 -22.19
N ILE A 63 11.15 -6.60 -22.04
CA ILE A 63 10.26 -6.72 -20.88
C ILE A 63 9.62 -8.10 -20.81
N ARG A 64 9.19 -8.63 -21.96
CA ARG A 64 8.61 -9.96 -22.05
C ARG A 64 9.60 -11.05 -21.66
N SER A 65 10.82 -10.96 -22.12
CA SER A 65 11.88 -11.92 -21.75
C SER A 65 12.23 -11.85 -20.26
N ALA A 66 12.25 -10.65 -19.69
CA ALA A 66 12.46 -10.46 -18.25
C ALA A 66 11.28 -10.99 -17.41
N PHE A 67 10.08 -10.99 -17.95
CA PHE A 67 8.88 -11.47 -17.28
C PHE A 67 8.80 -13.00 -17.20
N ASP A 68 9.42 -13.75 -18.11
CA ASP A 68 9.36 -15.22 -18.16
C ASP A 68 9.85 -15.89 -16.84
N GLY A 69 10.62 -15.16 -16.02
CA GLY A 69 11.04 -15.59 -14.68
C GLY A 69 10.13 -15.14 -13.54
N HIS A 70 9.11 -14.34 -13.82
CA HIS A 70 8.23 -13.76 -12.80
C HIS A 70 7.04 -14.69 -12.51
N THR A 71 6.84 -15.03 -11.22
CA THR A 71 5.78 -15.93 -10.82
C THR A 71 4.60 -15.16 -10.23
N ILE A 72 3.46 -15.22 -10.90
CA ILE A 72 2.20 -14.67 -10.40
C ILE A 72 1.46 -15.75 -9.64
N HIS A 73 1.02 -15.44 -8.42
CA HIS A 73 0.18 -16.32 -7.60
C HIS A 73 -1.32 -16.04 -7.84
N LYS A 74 -2.16 -16.85 -7.20
CA LYS A 74 -3.60 -16.64 -7.28
C LYS A 74 -3.98 -15.29 -6.67
N LYS A 75 -4.87 -14.57 -7.33
CA LYS A 75 -5.38 -13.26 -6.90
C LYS A 75 -5.88 -13.24 -5.45
N SER A 76 -6.52 -14.32 -4.99
CA SER A 76 -7.02 -14.47 -3.63
C SER A 76 -5.94 -14.41 -2.55
N ASP A 77 -4.68 -14.66 -2.92
CA ASP A 77 -3.56 -14.72 -2.00
C ASP A 77 -2.95 -13.35 -1.76
N TYR A 78 -3.25 -12.39 -2.64
CA TYR A 78 -2.75 -11.03 -2.56
C TYR A 78 -3.62 -10.13 -1.70
N ARG A 79 -2.98 -9.20 -0.99
CA ARG A 79 -3.59 -8.09 -0.27
C ARG A 79 -2.93 -6.80 -0.70
N ASN A 80 -3.68 -5.71 -0.69
CA ASN A 80 -3.12 -4.40 -0.96
C ASN A 80 -2.43 -3.84 0.27
N PHE A 81 -1.20 -3.37 0.06
CA PHE A 81 -0.41 -2.65 1.05
C PHE A 81 -0.13 -1.24 0.55
N GLU A 82 -0.47 -0.26 1.36
CA GLU A 82 -0.08 1.13 1.15
C GLU A 82 1.22 1.41 1.88
N VAL A 83 2.18 1.95 1.15
CA VAL A 83 3.48 2.33 1.69
C VAL A 83 3.56 3.85 1.72
N LEU A 84 3.69 4.39 2.93
CA LEU A 84 3.89 5.81 3.16
C LEU A 84 5.32 6.04 3.61
N ARG A 85 5.96 7.08 3.08
CA ARG A 85 7.37 7.38 3.28
C ARG A 85 7.58 8.85 3.63
N ASP A 86 8.49 9.12 4.55
CA ASP A 86 9.00 10.45 4.83
C ASP A 86 10.23 10.80 3.95
N ILE A 87 10.70 12.04 4.07
CA ILE A 87 11.88 12.54 3.36
C ILE A 87 13.16 11.77 3.76
N ARG A 88 13.20 11.22 4.97
CA ARG A 88 14.32 10.44 5.51
C ARG A 88 14.26 8.96 5.15
N ARG A 89 13.33 8.59 4.25
CA ARG A 89 13.07 7.21 3.79
C ARG A 89 12.59 6.26 4.91
N ASN A 90 11.96 6.80 5.97
CA ASN A 90 11.28 5.96 6.94
C ASN A 90 9.91 5.56 6.35
N CYS A 91 9.74 4.28 6.14
CA CYS A 91 8.56 3.71 5.51
C CYS A 91 7.64 3.09 6.56
N THR A 92 6.33 3.33 6.40
CA THR A 92 5.28 2.62 7.12
C THR A 92 4.40 1.91 6.12
N ILE A 93 4.10 0.64 6.36
CA ILE A 93 3.27 -0.19 5.49
C ILE A 93 1.97 -0.48 6.23
N TYR A 94 0.86 -0.20 5.58
CA TYR A 94 -0.48 -0.51 6.07
C TYR A 94 -1.16 -1.53 5.15
N ASP A 95 -1.72 -2.56 5.75
CA ASP A 95 -2.67 -3.46 5.08
C ASP A 95 -4.00 -2.71 4.92
N THR A 96 -4.46 -2.57 3.68
CA THR A 96 -5.71 -1.87 3.38
C THR A 96 -6.93 -2.75 3.53
N THR A 97 -6.75 -4.03 3.84
CA THR A 97 -7.87 -4.97 4.02
C THR A 97 -8.70 -4.56 5.24
N PRO A 98 -9.99 -4.28 5.07
CA PRO A 98 -10.84 -3.89 6.18
C PRO A 98 -10.98 -5.01 7.20
N THR A 99 -10.75 -4.69 8.47
CA THR A 99 -10.88 -5.64 9.56
C THR A 99 -12.13 -5.36 10.39
N PRO A 100 -12.93 -6.38 10.74
CA PRO A 100 -14.13 -6.18 11.57
C PRO A 100 -13.77 -5.70 12.99
N LEU A 101 -12.53 -5.89 13.42
CA LEU A 101 -12.04 -5.47 14.73
C LEU A 101 -12.17 -3.96 14.94
N ALA A 102 -11.97 -3.15 13.91
CA ALA A 102 -12.12 -1.69 13.99
C ALA A 102 -13.54 -1.26 14.36
N GLY A 103 -14.55 -2.01 13.90
CA GLY A 103 -15.96 -1.73 14.19
C GLY A 103 -16.44 -2.36 15.51
N THR A 104 -15.83 -3.47 15.96
CA THR A 104 -16.23 -4.13 17.21
C THR A 104 -15.48 -3.61 18.42
N PHE A 105 -14.16 -3.43 18.30
CA PHE A 105 -13.29 -2.96 19.40
C PHE A 105 -12.28 -1.92 18.90
N PRO A 106 -12.69 -0.67 18.66
CA PRO A 106 -11.81 0.38 18.16
C PRO A 106 -10.48 0.55 18.92
N PRO A 107 -10.44 0.54 20.27
CA PRO A 107 -9.17 0.67 20.98
C PRO A 107 -8.20 -0.47 20.69
N LEU A 108 -8.71 -1.71 20.59
CA LEU A 108 -7.88 -2.87 20.32
C LEU A 108 -7.31 -2.84 18.89
N TRP A 109 -8.11 -2.40 17.94
CA TRP A 109 -7.66 -2.17 16.56
C TRP A 109 -6.58 -1.08 16.48
N LEU A 110 -6.70 0.01 17.24
CA LEU A 110 -5.69 1.07 17.32
C LEU A 110 -4.37 0.56 17.91
N ILE A 111 -4.43 -0.29 18.95
CA ILE A 111 -3.24 -0.95 19.52
C ILE A 111 -2.57 -1.85 18.48
N GLN A 112 -3.35 -2.68 17.78
CA GLN A 112 -2.84 -3.58 16.75
C GLN A 112 -2.10 -2.84 15.64
N ASN A 113 -2.62 -1.67 15.23
CA ASN A 113 -2.03 -0.82 14.20
C ASN A 113 -1.03 0.21 14.77
N ARG A 114 -0.77 0.19 16.09
CA ARG A 114 0.19 1.06 16.78
C ARG A 114 -0.09 2.55 16.63
N LEU A 115 -1.36 2.89 16.58
CA LEU A 115 -1.87 4.26 16.47
C LEU A 115 -2.05 4.84 17.89
N TRP A 116 -0.92 5.17 18.54
CA TRP A 116 -0.91 5.51 19.97
C TRP A 116 -1.63 6.81 20.29
N GLU A 117 -1.44 7.86 19.50
CA GLU A 117 -2.08 9.16 19.70
C GLU A 117 -3.60 9.09 19.51
N PRO A 118 -4.14 8.48 18.42
CA PRO A 118 -5.58 8.22 18.31
C PRO A 118 -6.12 7.34 19.44
N LEU A 119 -5.35 6.35 19.90
CA LEU A 119 -5.73 5.50 21.05
C LEU A 119 -5.90 6.32 22.32
N MET A 120 -4.97 7.21 22.62
CA MET A 120 -5.05 8.08 23.79
C MET A 120 -6.26 9.01 23.71
N ALA A 121 -6.50 9.61 22.54
CA ALA A 121 -7.64 10.49 22.30
C ALA A 121 -8.98 9.78 22.51
N ILE A 122 -9.18 8.59 21.93
CA ILE A 122 -10.43 7.85 22.08
C ILE A 122 -10.61 7.31 23.52
N SER A 123 -9.53 6.90 24.17
CA SER A 123 -9.57 6.44 25.57
C SER A 123 -9.98 7.56 26.51
N LEU A 124 -9.47 8.77 26.29
CA LEU A 124 -9.87 9.97 27.03
C LEU A 124 -11.35 10.31 26.78
N ALA A 125 -11.80 10.25 25.52
CA ALA A 125 -13.20 10.48 25.17
C ALA A 125 -14.13 9.48 25.88
N TYR A 126 -13.76 8.20 25.93
CA TYR A 126 -14.52 7.18 26.64
C TYR A 126 -14.56 7.44 28.16
N PHE A 127 -13.43 7.80 28.74
CA PHE A 127 -13.35 8.11 30.17
C PHE A 127 -14.24 9.31 30.53
N VAL A 128 -14.18 10.40 29.78
CA VAL A 128 -15.02 11.58 29.99
C VAL A 128 -16.49 11.24 29.80
N SER A 129 -16.85 10.55 28.73
CA SER A 129 -18.23 10.15 28.44
C SER A 129 -18.82 9.27 29.54
N TYR A 130 -18.03 8.32 30.05
CA TYR A 130 -18.44 7.44 31.15
C TYR A 130 -18.62 8.22 32.47
N SER A 131 -17.77 9.21 32.73
CA SER A 131 -17.88 10.06 33.93
C SER A 131 -19.13 10.93 33.96
N VAL A 132 -19.68 11.26 32.76
CA VAL A 132 -20.92 12.05 32.67
C VAL A 132 -22.15 11.15 32.76
N SER A 133 -22.24 10.10 31.93
CA SER A 133 -23.39 9.19 31.93
C SER A 133 -23.06 7.91 31.14
N LEU A 134 -23.55 6.78 31.62
CA LEU A 134 -23.47 5.52 30.89
C LEU A 134 -24.12 5.60 29.49
N ALA A 135 -25.23 6.33 29.36
CA ALA A 135 -25.91 6.48 28.07
C ALA A 135 -25.01 7.24 27.07
N ILE A 136 -24.32 8.29 27.52
CA ILE A 136 -23.37 9.05 26.69
C ILE A 136 -22.17 8.18 26.32
N PHE A 137 -21.65 7.39 27.23
CA PHE A 137 -20.57 6.45 26.96
C PHE A 137 -20.96 5.46 25.85
N VAL A 138 -22.14 4.83 25.97
CA VAL A 138 -22.64 3.88 24.95
C VAL A 138 -22.79 4.56 23.60
N LEU A 139 -23.33 5.78 23.56
CA LEU A 139 -23.47 6.55 22.32
C LEU A 139 -22.09 6.86 21.69
N THR A 140 -21.15 7.34 22.50
CA THR A 140 -19.77 7.64 22.05
C THR A 140 -19.08 6.40 21.52
N TYR A 141 -19.27 5.25 22.19
CA TYR A 141 -18.74 3.98 21.74
C TYR A 141 -19.32 3.55 20.39
N LEU A 142 -20.62 3.59 20.22
CA LEU A 142 -21.29 3.21 18.97
C LEU A 142 -20.88 4.13 17.80
N LEU A 143 -20.80 5.44 18.04
CA LEU A 143 -20.36 6.40 17.04
C LEU A 143 -18.90 6.15 16.63
N SER A 144 -18.02 5.90 17.60
CA SER A 144 -16.62 5.60 17.31
C SER A 144 -16.47 4.25 16.57
N ALA A 145 -17.20 3.22 16.98
CA ALA A 145 -17.22 1.92 16.31
C ALA A 145 -17.66 2.05 14.84
N PHE A 146 -18.71 2.81 14.58
CA PHE A 146 -19.17 3.09 13.22
C PHE A 146 -18.13 3.88 12.41
N TYR A 147 -17.53 4.92 13.00
CA TYR A 147 -16.52 5.74 12.36
C TYR A 147 -15.29 4.92 11.99
N PHE A 148 -14.74 4.15 12.93
CA PHE A 148 -13.56 3.32 12.67
C PHE A 148 -13.86 2.19 11.68
N ASN A 149 -15.06 1.59 11.73
CA ASN A 149 -15.42 0.55 10.77
C ASN A 149 -15.42 1.04 9.32
N ARG A 150 -15.88 2.27 9.08
CA ARG A 150 -15.92 2.88 7.75
C ARG A 150 -14.64 3.59 7.36
N GLY A 151 -13.92 4.14 8.33
CA GLY A 151 -12.82 5.07 8.12
C GLY A 151 -11.42 4.48 8.38
N GLN A 152 -11.23 3.16 8.48
CA GLN A 152 -9.95 2.52 8.82
C GLN A 152 -8.77 3.10 8.04
N ILE A 153 -8.85 3.07 6.72
CA ILE A 153 -7.78 3.53 5.82
C ILE A 153 -7.55 5.04 5.98
N HIS A 154 -8.62 5.82 6.11
CA HIS A 154 -8.50 7.28 6.30
C HIS A 154 -7.80 7.63 7.62
N VAL A 155 -8.10 6.91 8.70
CA VAL A 155 -7.43 7.11 9.99
C VAL A 155 -5.94 6.79 9.89
N MET A 156 -5.58 5.67 9.25
CA MET A 156 -4.17 5.29 9.05
C MET A 156 -3.42 6.31 8.19
N ARG A 157 -4.02 6.76 7.08
CA ARG A 157 -3.43 7.78 6.20
C ARG A 157 -3.27 9.10 6.92
N SER A 158 -4.31 9.58 7.63
CA SER A 158 -4.24 10.84 8.39
C SER A 158 -3.17 10.79 9.47
N TYR A 159 -3.03 9.65 10.13
CA TYR A 159 -1.99 9.45 11.13
C TYR A 159 -0.58 9.46 10.51
N ALA A 160 -0.40 8.82 9.37
CA ALA A 160 0.88 8.85 8.66
C ALA A 160 1.22 10.26 8.16
N GLN A 161 0.22 11.01 7.67
CA GLN A 161 0.40 12.42 7.28
C GLN A 161 0.78 13.30 8.47
N PHE A 162 0.20 13.06 9.65
CA PHE A 162 0.61 13.73 10.89
C PHE A 162 2.08 13.44 11.23
N GLN A 163 2.60 12.27 10.86
CA GLN A 163 4.01 11.90 10.96
C GLN A 163 4.86 12.37 9.76
N GLU A 164 4.36 13.33 8.96
CA GLU A 164 5.03 13.87 7.76
C GLU A 164 5.32 12.83 6.67
N LYS A 165 4.60 11.69 6.66
CA LYS A 165 4.72 10.66 5.64
C LYS A 165 3.73 10.89 4.52
N GLN A 166 4.20 10.74 3.29
CA GLN A 166 3.37 10.81 2.09
C GLN A 166 3.24 9.44 1.44
N MET A 167 2.13 9.23 0.73
CA MET A 167 1.95 8.01 -0.05
C MET A 167 3.05 7.91 -1.11
N TRP A 168 3.78 6.82 -1.09
CA TRP A 168 4.86 6.55 -2.03
C TRP A 168 4.45 5.54 -3.10
N ILE A 169 3.94 4.38 -2.69
CA ILE A 169 3.54 3.31 -3.59
C ILE A 169 2.44 2.44 -2.96
N VAL A 170 1.61 1.84 -3.81
CA VAL A 170 0.68 0.77 -3.43
C VAL A 170 1.15 -0.51 -4.10
N VAL A 171 1.26 -1.59 -3.34
CA VAL A 171 1.71 -2.90 -3.82
C VAL A 171 0.75 -3.98 -3.35
N ALA A 172 0.52 -4.97 -4.20
CA ALA A 172 -0.16 -6.19 -3.80
C ALA A 172 0.89 -7.25 -3.42
N ALA A 173 0.79 -7.78 -2.23
CA ALA A 173 1.69 -8.80 -1.72
C ALA A 173 0.90 -9.81 -0.88
N ARG A 174 1.45 -10.99 -0.65
CA ARG A 174 0.81 -12.02 0.20
C ARG A 174 1.05 -11.76 1.67
N THR A 175 2.20 -11.16 1.97
CA THR A 175 2.62 -10.86 3.35
C THR A 175 3.27 -9.48 3.42
N ILE A 176 3.27 -8.92 4.63
CA ILE A 176 3.97 -7.65 4.90
C ILE A 176 5.48 -7.76 4.62
N GLN A 177 6.07 -8.93 4.84
CA GLN A 177 7.48 -9.19 4.53
C GLN A 177 7.76 -9.08 3.04
N GLU A 178 6.89 -9.65 2.21
CA GLU A 178 6.98 -9.56 0.75
C GLU A 178 6.83 -8.11 0.27
N ALA A 179 5.87 -7.36 0.82
CA ALA A 179 5.73 -5.93 0.55
C ALA A 179 6.98 -5.14 0.93
N GLN A 180 7.61 -5.44 2.08
CA GLN A 180 8.86 -4.82 2.48
C GLN A 180 10.02 -5.18 1.54
N MET A 181 10.11 -6.42 1.08
CA MET A 181 11.12 -6.84 0.10
C MET A 181 10.95 -6.11 -1.24
N LEU A 182 9.72 -5.95 -1.71
CA LEU A 182 9.43 -5.17 -2.92
C LEU A 182 9.84 -3.71 -2.78
N CYS A 183 9.48 -3.07 -1.66
CA CYS A 183 9.91 -1.71 -1.37
C CYS A 183 11.44 -1.56 -1.35
N ARG A 184 12.14 -2.57 -0.80
CA ARG A 184 13.58 -2.59 -0.70
C ARG A 184 14.26 -2.80 -2.06
N LYS A 185 13.63 -3.54 -2.98
CA LYS A 185 14.09 -3.65 -4.37
C LYS A 185 13.98 -2.33 -5.11
N LEU A 186 12.91 -1.56 -4.87
CA LEU A 186 12.69 -0.24 -5.48
C LEU A 186 13.56 0.86 -4.86
N ASP A 187 13.77 0.81 -3.55
CA ASP A 187 14.67 1.73 -2.82
C ASP A 187 15.42 0.96 -1.73
N PRO A 188 16.70 0.59 -1.97
CA PRO A 188 17.53 -0.15 -1.01
C PRO A 188 17.72 0.53 0.34
N TYR A 189 17.51 1.85 0.39
CA TYR A 189 17.70 2.67 1.59
C TYR A 189 16.44 2.81 2.44
N CYS A 190 15.31 2.21 2.06
CA CYS A 190 14.07 2.26 2.85
C CYS A 190 14.27 1.70 4.26
N LYS A 191 13.84 2.47 5.26
CA LYS A 191 13.88 2.09 6.68
C LYS A 191 12.46 1.78 7.15
N PHE A 192 12.26 0.60 7.73
CA PHE A 192 10.98 0.21 8.32
C PHE A 192 11.08 0.25 9.84
N ALA A 193 10.10 0.87 10.52
CA ALA A 193 10.03 0.88 11.97
C ALA A 193 9.98 -0.55 12.54
N PHE A 194 9.34 -1.46 11.80
CA PHE A 194 9.28 -2.90 12.10
C PHE A 194 9.68 -3.66 10.85
N SER A 195 10.97 -3.95 10.76
CA SER A 195 11.54 -4.63 9.60
C SER A 195 11.45 -6.15 9.78
N HIS A 196 10.84 -6.81 8.79
CA HIS A 196 10.88 -8.26 8.59
C HIS A 196 11.90 -8.67 7.52
N VAL A 197 12.68 -7.70 7.04
CA VAL A 197 13.72 -7.85 6.02
C VAL A 197 15.07 -7.41 6.59
N PRO A 198 16.20 -7.80 5.99
CA PRO A 198 17.53 -7.37 6.43
C PRO A 198 17.64 -5.84 6.57
N PRO A 199 18.60 -5.31 7.31
CA PRO A 199 18.80 -3.87 7.44
C PRO A 199 19.00 -3.21 6.05
N PRO A 200 18.68 -1.89 5.91
CA PRO A 200 18.89 -1.16 4.68
C PRO A 200 20.39 -1.06 4.36
N GLU A 201 20.69 -0.87 3.09
CA GLU A 201 22.02 -0.49 2.68
C GLU A 201 22.43 0.84 3.33
N PRO A 202 23.71 1.01 3.71
CA PRO A 202 24.19 2.30 4.17
C PRO A 202 24.03 3.33 3.03
N MET A 203 23.50 4.51 3.36
CA MET A 203 23.47 5.59 2.36
C MET A 203 24.91 5.96 2.00
N PRO A 204 25.22 6.12 0.70
CA PRO A 204 26.52 6.60 0.27
C PRO A 204 26.79 7.97 0.88
N ASP A 205 28.02 8.21 1.28
CA ASP A 205 28.42 9.50 1.82
C ASP A 205 28.19 10.60 0.75
N PRO A 206 27.80 11.82 1.17
CA PRO A 206 27.59 12.92 0.21
C PRO A 206 28.79 13.21 -0.70
N GLU A 207 30.00 12.89 -0.26
CA GLU A 207 31.23 13.05 -1.03
C GLU A 207 31.34 12.04 -2.19
N ASP A 208 30.81 10.81 -2.00
CA ASP A 208 30.80 9.77 -3.03
C ASP A 208 29.79 10.06 -4.15
N MET A 209 28.73 10.82 -3.85
CA MET A 209 27.73 11.22 -4.85
C MET A 209 28.27 12.27 -5.82
N LEU A 210 29.15 13.15 -5.36
CA LEU A 210 29.72 14.23 -6.17
C LEU A 210 30.81 13.74 -7.15
N THR A 211 31.44 12.58 -6.86
CA THR A 211 32.49 12.01 -7.72
C THR A 211 31.93 11.21 -8.90
N ASN A 212 30.72 10.66 -8.81
CA ASN A 212 30.11 9.86 -9.87
C ASN A 212 29.39 10.66 -10.97
N GLU A 213 29.14 11.95 -10.79
CA GLU A 213 28.58 12.82 -11.84
C GLU A 213 29.61 13.32 -12.88
N ASN A 214 30.88 13.04 -12.66
CA ASN A 214 31.98 13.51 -13.54
C ASN A 214 32.62 12.40 -14.38
N THR A 215 32.02 11.22 -14.48
CA THR A 215 32.49 10.13 -15.35
C THR A 215 31.44 9.77 -16.39
#